data_e66a94993f6ccb64c004c14575875fa3
#
_entry.id   e66a94993f6ccb64c004c14575875fa3
#
_cell.length_a   1.000
_cell.length_b   1.000
_cell.length_c   1.000
_cell.angle_alpha   90.00
_cell.angle_beta   90.00
_cell.angle_gamma   90.00
#
_symmetry.space_group_name_H-M   'P 1'
#
loop_
_entity.id
_entity.type
_entity.pdbx_description
1 polymer ?
#
loop_
_entity_poly.entity_id
_entity_poly.type
_entity_poly.pdbx_seq_one_letter_code
_entity_poly.pdbx_strand_id
1 'polypeptide(L)'
;KGTTKHVGTSFTEALYFAPALSMLHHIAGGEDKWRARPFVSNSNCFVVPPLRFATESCQVMEEAVMAGMPVLLLSAGQAGATAPAAIAGAIAQALAEVIAGLIYVNAMKPGHPCIVGTWPFVSDLRTGAMSGGSGEQGLLTAACAQMLQYYNLPGGAASGMADSKMPDAQSGYEKGSTLVMAGLSGLNMVYEAAGMHASLLGFCLESLIIDNDMLGQCLRCVRGIEVNDQTIGIQVMKDVCMGGPGHYLGHDQTIGLMQTEYIYPELSDRSSPKEWEELGKPNLVAEAVKRKNQILSE
;
A
#
# COMPACT_ATOMS: atom_id res chain seq x y z
N LYS A 1 -14.18 13.27 -13.42
CA LYS A 1 -14.69 13.61 -12.09
C LYS A 1 -13.79 12.88 -11.12
N GLY A 2 -13.20 13.47 -10.36
CA GLY A 2 -12.53 12.62 -9.85
C GLY A 2 -11.97 12.50 -8.53
N THR A 3 -10.69 12.61 -8.46
CA THR A 3 -9.96 12.56 -7.20
C THR A 3 -9.19 13.86 -7.02
N THR A 4 -9.07 14.32 -5.78
CA THR A 4 -8.13 15.37 -5.38
C THR A 4 -6.80 14.77 -4.92
N LYS A 5 -6.66 13.44 -4.98
CA LYS A 5 -5.48 12.70 -4.57
C LYS A 5 -4.45 12.66 -5.70
N HIS A 6 -3.18 12.50 -5.34
CA HIS A 6 -2.10 12.26 -6.28
C HIS A 6 -2.34 10.95 -7.06
N VAL A 7 -1.96 10.94 -8.34
CA VAL A 7 -2.17 9.79 -9.25
C VAL A 7 -0.81 9.29 -9.73
N GLY A 8 -0.57 7.99 -9.62
CA GLY A 8 0.55 7.31 -10.28
C GLY A 8 0.17 6.92 -11.70
N THR A 9 1.09 7.05 -12.62
CA THR A 9 0.94 6.62 -14.01
C THR A 9 2.19 5.91 -14.51
N SER A 10 2.04 5.11 -15.56
CA SER A 10 3.16 4.46 -16.24
C SER A 10 3.02 4.66 -17.75
N PHE A 11 4.14 4.69 -18.44
CA PHE A 11 4.20 4.79 -19.89
C PHE A 11 5.01 3.62 -20.43
N THR A 12 4.52 2.98 -21.48
CA THR A 12 5.23 1.87 -22.14
C THR A 12 6.39 2.36 -23.02
N GLU A 13 6.25 3.52 -23.60
CA GLU A 13 7.22 4.13 -24.50
C GLU A 13 7.25 5.65 -24.34
N ALA A 14 8.41 6.25 -24.59
CA ALA A 14 8.62 7.70 -24.45
C ALA A 14 7.74 8.52 -25.42
N LEU A 15 7.36 7.96 -26.56
CA LEU A 15 6.51 8.65 -27.53
C LEU A 15 5.13 9.04 -26.97
N TYR A 16 4.62 8.32 -25.97
CA TYR A 16 3.32 8.63 -25.34
C TYR A 16 3.44 9.69 -24.24
N PHE A 17 4.65 10.03 -23.83
CA PHE A 17 4.86 10.94 -22.70
C PHE A 17 4.46 12.38 -23.04
N ALA A 18 4.93 12.92 -24.15
CA ALA A 18 4.67 14.32 -24.52
C ALA A 18 3.18 14.65 -24.72
N PRO A 19 2.37 13.82 -25.41
CA PRO A 19 0.92 14.02 -25.49
C PRO A 19 0.24 14.01 -24.11
N ALA A 20 0.60 13.04 -23.25
CA ALA A 20 0.05 12.95 -21.91
C ALA A 20 0.43 14.16 -21.05
N LEU A 21 1.69 14.61 -21.12
CA LEU A 21 2.16 15.81 -20.42
C LEU A 21 1.38 17.05 -20.86
N SER A 22 1.11 17.21 -22.16
CA SER A 22 0.30 18.31 -22.67
C SER A 22 -1.11 18.32 -22.07
N MET A 23 -1.75 17.16 -21.93
CA MET A 23 -3.05 17.04 -21.24
C MET A 23 -2.95 17.42 -19.75
N LEU A 24 -1.87 17.00 -19.07
CA LEU A 24 -1.63 17.35 -17.66
C LEU A 24 -1.41 18.86 -17.48
N HIS A 25 -0.66 19.51 -18.38
CA HIS A 25 -0.50 20.95 -18.39
C HIS A 25 -1.85 21.67 -18.56
N HIS A 26 -2.71 21.18 -19.46
CA HIS A 26 -4.03 21.73 -19.64
C HIS A 26 -4.90 21.60 -18.36
N ILE A 27 -4.89 20.44 -17.72
CA ILE A 27 -5.62 20.19 -16.45
C ILE A 27 -5.07 21.10 -15.33
N ALA A 28 -3.76 21.28 -15.26
CA ALA A 28 -3.10 22.15 -14.28
C ALA A 28 -3.44 23.64 -14.48
N GLY A 29 -3.85 24.03 -15.70
CA GLY A 29 -4.03 25.43 -16.11
C GLY A 29 -2.76 26.10 -16.55
N GLY A 30 -1.81 25.34 -17.10
CA GLY A 30 -0.54 25.76 -17.68
C GLY A 30 0.68 25.01 -17.14
N GLU A 31 1.78 25.07 -17.91
CA GLU A 31 3.04 24.43 -17.56
C GLU A 31 3.62 24.94 -16.23
N ASP A 32 3.58 26.24 -15.98
CA ASP A 32 4.12 26.84 -14.75
C ASP A 32 3.39 26.29 -13.51
N LYS A 33 2.07 26.14 -13.60
CA LYS A 33 1.25 25.57 -12.51
C LYS A 33 1.53 24.08 -12.30
N TRP A 34 1.74 23.35 -13.39
CA TRP A 34 2.17 21.97 -13.34
C TRP A 34 3.52 21.83 -12.62
N ARG A 35 4.52 22.61 -13.03
CA ARG A 35 5.87 22.58 -12.43
C ARG A 35 5.87 22.98 -10.96
N ALA A 36 5.02 23.91 -10.57
CA ALA A 36 4.88 24.34 -9.18
C ALA A 36 4.25 23.25 -8.30
N ARG A 37 3.32 22.44 -8.83
CA ARG A 37 2.63 21.39 -8.10
C ARG A 37 2.22 20.23 -9.02
N PRO A 38 3.13 19.34 -9.38
CA PRO A 38 2.78 18.15 -10.13
C PRO A 38 1.88 17.24 -9.28
N PHE A 39 0.75 16.84 -9.84
CA PHE A 39 -0.25 15.98 -9.16
C PHE A 39 -0.26 14.55 -9.70
N VAL A 40 0.66 14.25 -10.63
CA VAL A 40 0.88 12.93 -11.21
C VAL A 40 2.36 12.57 -11.09
N SER A 41 2.66 11.33 -10.77
CA SER A 41 4.02 10.77 -10.81
C SER A 41 4.13 9.66 -11.85
N ASN A 42 5.34 9.43 -12.33
CA ASN A 42 5.67 8.30 -13.18
C ASN A 42 6.14 7.12 -12.32
N SER A 43 5.39 6.02 -12.33
CA SER A 43 5.84 4.74 -11.79
C SER A 43 6.68 4.04 -12.85
N ASN A 44 7.98 3.92 -12.60
CA ASN A 44 8.95 3.50 -13.60
C ASN A 44 9.71 2.24 -13.16
N CYS A 45 9.40 1.11 -13.79
CA CYS A 45 10.15 -0.13 -13.66
C CYS A 45 11.32 -0.11 -14.66
N PHE A 46 12.36 0.65 -14.33
CA PHE A 46 13.53 0.86 -15.19
C PHE A 46 14.52 -0.29 -15.20
N VAL A 47 14.36 -1.26 -14.32
CA VAL A 47 15.23 -2.42 -14.18
C VAL A 47 14.62 -3.66 -14.82
N VAL A 48 15.41 -4.37 -15.59
CA VAL A 48 15.18 -5.78 -15.95
C VAL A 48 16.05 -6.64 -15.03
N PRO A 49 15.51 -7.17 -13.94
CA PRO A 49 16.29 -7.98 -13.00
C PRO A 49 16.89 -9.21 -13.68
N PRO A 50 18.13 -9.63 -13.34
CA PRO A 50 19.02 -8.96 -12.39
C PRO A 50 19.88 -7.85 -13.02
N LEU A 51 19.98 -6.72 -12.33
CA LEU A 51 21.01 -5.67 -12.49
C LEU A 51 21.16 -5.10 -13.91
N ARG A 52 20.09 -5.00 -14.69
CA ARG A 52 20.11 -4.43 -16.05
C ARG A 52 19.08 -3.32 -16.18
N PHE A 53 19.44 -2.23 -16.85
CA PHE A 53 18.51 -1.16 -17.17
C PHE A 53 17.76 -1.48 -18.48
N ALA A 54 16.47 -1.15 -18.51
CA ALA A 54 15.62 -1.24 -19.69
C ALA A 54 15.69 0.09 -20.46
N THR A 55 16.13 0.06 -21.71
CA THR A 55 16.35 1.27 -22.53
C THR A 55 15.08 2.11 -22.61
N GLU A 56 13.96 1.53 -22.98
CA GLU A 56 12.69 2.23 -23.18
C GLU A 56 12.19 2.86 -21.87
N SER A 57 12.31 2.12 -20.75
CA SER A 57 11.92 2.65 -19.44
C SER A 57 12.81 3.77 -18.97
N CYS A 58 14.12 3.72 -19.27
CA CYS A 58 15.03 4.82 -18.98
C CYS A 58 14.69 6.06 -19.80
N GLN A 59 14.35 5.92 -21.07
CA GLN A 59 13.90 7.05 -21.91
C GLN A 59 12.64 7.71 -21.35
N VAL A 60 11.65 6.93 -20.92
CA VAL A 60 10.46 7.46 -20.21
C VAL A 60 10.84 8.20 -18.94
N MET A 61 11.78 7.64 -18.18
CA MET A 61 12.26 8.25 -16.93
C MET A 61 12.97 9.59 -17.19
N GLU A 62 13.79 9.68 -18.24
CA GLU A 62 14.44 10.91 -18.68
C GLU A 62 13.41 11.99 -18.99
N GLU A 63 12.40 11.68 -19.80
CA GLU A 63 11.32 12.61 -20.14
C GLU A 63 10.57 13.09 -18.89
N ALA A 64 10.26 12.17 -17.97
CA ALA A 64 9.57 12.51 -16.72
C ALA A 64 10.40 13.47 -15.84
N VAL A 65 11.69 13.18 -15.67
CA VAL A 65 12.62 14.01 -14.89
C VAL A 65 12.76 15.41 -15.50
N MET A 66 12.92 15.50 -16.81
CA MET A 66 13.05 16.78 -17.51
C MET A 66 11.76 17.60 -17.47
N ALA A 67 10.61 16.95 -17.52
CA ALA A 67 9.30 17.59 -17.36
C ALA A 67 8.96 18.00 -15.91
N GLY A 68 9.78 17.63 -14.92
CA GLY A 68 9.51 17.91 -13.52
C GLY A 68 8.46 16.98 -12.88
N MET A 69 8.15 15.86 -13.51
CA MET A 69 7.23 14.84 -12.98
C MET A 69 7.95 14.00 -11.94
N PRO A 70 7.46 13.89 -10.69
CA PRO A 70 8.04 12.99 -9.69
C PRO A 70 8.13 11.55 -10.19
N VAL A 71 9.16 10.83 -9.81
CA VAL A 71 9.40 9.44 -10.26
C VAL A 71 9.38 8.48 -9.08
N LEU A 72 8.65 7.38 -9.23
CA LEU A 72 8.81 6.18 -8.42
C LEU A 72 9.77 5.25 -9.15
N LEU A 73 10.94 5.04 -8.55
CA LEU A 73 11.99 4.16 -9.06
C LEU A 73 11.74 2.73 -8.62
N LEU A 74 11.31 1.86 -9.54
CA LEU A 74 10.92 0.49 -9.23
C LEU A 74 11.98 -0.54 -9.60
N SER A 75 12.22 -1.47 -8.68
CA SER A 75 12.88 -2.75 -8.93
C SER A 75 12.00 -3.90 -8.43
N ALA A 76 11.71 -4.87 -9.28
CA ALA A 76 10.76 -5.95 -9.06
C ALA A 76 11.39 -7.34 -9.24
N GLY A 77 12.58 -7.54 -8.67
CA GLY A 77 13.26 -8.84 -8.68
C GLY A 77 12.51 -9.90 -7.88
N GLN A 78 12.43 -11.13 -8.40
CA GLN A 78 11.75 -12.25 -7.75
C GLN A 78 12.79 -13.17 -7.09
N ALA A 79 12.77 -13.28 -5.79
CA ALA A 79 13.63 -14.20 -5.04
C ALA A 79 13.42 -15.63 -5.51
N GLY A 80 14.51 -16.28 -5.88
CA GLY A 80 14.52 -17.62 -6.46
C GLY A 80 14.41 -17.69 -7.99
N ALA A 81 14.13 -16.58 -8.66
CA ALA A 81 14.05 -16.53 -10.13
C ALA A 81 14.95 -15.45 -10.73
N THR A 82 14.66 -14.18 -10.49
CA THR A 82 15.43 -13.04 -11.01
C THR A 82 16.19 -12.27 -9.92
N ALA A 83 16.15 -12.79 -8.71
CA ALA A 83 16.99 -12.40 -7.57
C ALA A 83 17.42 -13.66 -6.82
N PRO A 84 18.47 -13.58 -5.97
CA PRO A 84 18.92 -14.72 -5.17
C PRO A 84 17.77 -15.34 -4.34
N ALA A 85 17.75 -16.67 -4.24
CA ALA A 85 16.79 -17.38 -3.37
C ALA A 85 17.04 -17.10 -1.88
N ALA A 86 18.26 -16.76 -1.51
CA ALA A 86 18.56 -16.26 -0.17
C ALA A 86 17.96 -14.86 0.00
N ILE A 87 17.04 -14.72 0.94
CA ILE A 87 16.24 -13.48 1.16
C ILE A 87 17.15 -12.25 1.35
N ALA A 88 18.23 -12.37 2.13
CA ALA A 88 19.19 -11.29 2.31
C ALA A 88 19.86 -10.84 0.99
N GLY A 89 20.15 -11.79 0.10
CA GLY A 89 20.68 -11.49 -1.24
C GLY A 89 19.65 -10.79 -2.13
N ALA A 90 18.37 -11.16 -2.05
CA ALA A 90 17.30 -10.51 -2.78
C ALA A 90 17.12 -9.04 -2.32
N ILE A 91 17.22 -8.78 -1.01
CA ILE A 91 17.19 -7.41 -0.45
C ILE A 91 18.38 -6.60 -0.98
N ALA A 92 19.60 -7.16 -0.94
CA ALA A 92 20.80 -6.48 -1.40
C ALA A 92 20.72 -6.11 -2.89
N GLN A 93 20.21 -7.01 -3.72
CA GLN A 93 19.99 -6.75 -5.15
C GLN A 93 18.93 -5.65 -5.36
N ALA A 94 17.77 -5.75 -4.71
CA ALA A 94 16.71 -4.75 -4.84
C ALA A 94 17.21 -3.34 -4.47
N LEU A 95 17.98 -3.23 -3.38
CA LEU A 95 18.59 -1.96 -2.96
C LEU A 95 19.62 -1.45 -3.98
N ALA A 96 20.49 -2.31 -4.48
CA ALA A 96 21.49 -1.93 -5.48
C ALA A 96 20.82 -1.37 -6.74
N GLU A 97 19.77 -2.02 -7.22
CA GLU A 97 19.01 -1.61 -8.40
C GLU A 97 18.34 -0.25 -8.21
N VAL A 98 17.63 -0.04 -7.13
CA VAL A 98 16.91 1.24 -6.91
C VAL A 98 17.87 2.39 -6.60
N ILE A 99 18.97 2.15 -5.87
CA ILE A 99 20.01 3.17 -5.62
C ILE A 99 20.72 3.54 -6.93
N ALA A 100 20.97 2.60 -7.82
CA ALA A 100 21.52 2.91 -9.15
C ALA A 100 20.57 3.82 -9.96
N GLY A 101 19.25 3.59 -9.91
CA GLY A 101 18.27 4.49 -10.50
C GLY A 101 18.26 5.89 -9.86
N LEU A 102 18.39 5.96 -8.55
CA LEU A 102 18.46 7.24 -7.82
C LEU A 102 19.71 8.03 -8.24
N ILE A 103 20.85 7.37 -8.36
CA ILE A 103 22.10 7.97 -8.88
C ILE A 103 21.88 8.50 -10.30
N TYR A 104 21.25 7.70 -11.16
CA TYR A 104 20.97 8.08 -12.54
C TYR A 104 20.09 9.33 -12.63
N VAL A 105 18.98 9.38 -11.88
CA VAL A 105 18.10 10.56 -11.83
C VAL A 105 18.84 11.79 -11.30
N ASN A 106 19.64 11.66 -10.23
CA ASN A 106 20.42 12.79 -9.70
C ASN A 106 21.53 13.25 -10.63
N ALA A 107 22.08 12.39 -11.47
CA ALA A 107 23.05 12.78 -12.51
C ALA A 107 22.39 13.66 -13.60
N MET A 108 21.11 13.40 -13.94
CA MET A 108 20.34 14.19 -14.88
C MET A 108 19.87 15.51 -14.25
N LYS A 109 19.29 15.44 -13.06
CA LYS A 109 18.69 16.59 -12.36
C LYS A 109 18.86 16.46 -10.85
N PRO A 110 19.89 17.07 -10.27
CA PRO A 110 20.13 17.02 -8.83
C PRO A 110 18.91 17.47 -8.01
N GLY A 111 18.54 16.66 -7.01
CA GLY A 111 17.41 16.95 -6.13
C GLY A 111 16.02 16.73 -6.74
N HIS A 112 15.91 16.05 -7.89
CA HIS A 112 14.62 15.71 -8.47
C HIS A 112 13.79 14.81 -7.52
N PRO A 113 12.48 15.06 -7.33
CA PRO A 113 11.64 14.28 -6.44
C PRO A 113 11.55 12.81 -6.87
N CYS A 114 12.01 11.90 -6.01
CA CYS A 114 11.94 10.45 -6.21
C CYS A 114 11.38 9.76 -4.98
N ILE A 115 10.60 8.69 -5.20
CA ILE A 115 10.30 7.67 -4.19
C ILE A 115 11.05 6.41 -4.61
N VAL A 116 11.71 5.76 -3.66
CA VAL A 116 12.50 4.56 -3.92
C VAL A 116 11.62 3.33 -3.75
N GLY A 117 11.33 2.66 -4.85
CA GLY A 117 10.42 1.52 -4.93
C GLY A 117 11.15 0.19 -4.91
N THR A 118 11.48 -0.31 -3.72
CA THR A 118 11.93 -1.69 -3.59
C THR A 118 10.71 -2.61 -3.57
N TRP A 119 10.47 -3.28 -4.69
CA TRP A 119 9.37 -4.24 -4.84
C TRP A 119 9.91 -5.66 -4.98
N PRO A 120 10.56 -6.21 -3.94
CA PRO A 120 11.04 -7.57 -4.02
C PRO A 120 9.86 -8.53 -4.01
N PHE A 121 9.78 -9.39 -4.99
CA PHE A 121 8.81 -10.47 -5.07
C PHE A 121 9.44 -11.80 -4.74
N VAL A 122 8.59 -12.82 -4.61
CA VAL A 122 9.00 -14.21 -4.36
C VAL A 122 8.46 -15.10 -5.46
N SER A 123 9.23 -16.10 -5.88
CA SER A 123 8.71 -17.20 -6.68
C SER A 123 8.41 -18.40 -5.79
N ASP A 124 7.25 -19.02 -5.96
CA ASP A 124 7.03 -20.37 -5.44
C ASP A 124 7.97 -21.31 -6.19
N LEU A 125 8.99 -21.82 -5.50
CA LEU A 125 10.04 -22.63 -6.12
C LEU A 125 9.57 -24.01 -6.58
N ARG A 126 8.35 -24.42 -6.23
CA ARG A 126 7.73 -25.67 -6.69
C ARG A 126 7.07 -25.51 -8.05
N THR A 127 6.50 -24.32 -8.32
CA THR A 127 5.68 -24.04 -9.50
C THR A 127 6.33 -23.02 -10.44
N GLY A 128 7.27 -22.21 -9.93
CA GLY A 128 7.84 -21.06 -10.64
C GLY A 128 6.92 -19.84 -10.70
N ALA A 129 5.71 -19.92 -10.15
CA ALA A 129 4.77 -18.80 -10.14
C ALA A 129 5.22 -17.69 -9.17
N MET A 130 4.95 -16.44 -9.54
CA MET A 130 5.12 -15.32 -8.62
C MET A 130 4.12 -15.44 -7.47
N SER A 131 4.58 -15.18 -6.25
CA SER A 131 3.77 -15.12 -5.04
C SER A 131 3.82 -13.71 -4.46
N GLY A 132 2.70 -13.01 -4.48
CA GLY A 132 2.55 -11.66 -3.93
C GLY A 132 1.96 -11.63 -2.53
N GLY A 133 1.36 -12.74 -2.08
CA GLY A 133 0.69 -12.87 -0.77
C GLY A 133 1.45 -13.67 0.28
N SER A 134 2.65 -14.16 -0.04
CA SER A 134 3.41 -15.04 0.87
C SER A 134 3.99 -14.30 2.08
N GLY A 135 4.28 -15.03 3.14
CA GLY A 135 4.98 -14.50 4.32
C GLY A 135 6.37 -13.97 4.00
N GLU A 136 7.07 -14.62 3.07
CA GLU A 136 8.38 -14.18 2.58
C GLU A 136 8.28 -12.83 1.87
N GLN A 137 7.20 -12.59 1.11
CA GLN A 137 6.93 -11.30 0.49
C GLN A 137 6.78 -10.20 1.55
N GLY A 138 5.98 -10.43 2.57
CA GLY A 138 5.82 -9.50 3.67
C GLY A 138 7.13 -9.20 4.39
N LEU A 139 7.94 -10.24 4.66
CA LEU A 139 9.24 -10.11 5.30
C LEU A 139 10.22 -9.30 4.46
N LEU A 140 10.31 -9.58 3.15
CA LEU A 140 11.16 -8.83 2.21
C LEU A 140 10.76 -7.36 2.16
N THR A 141 9.48 -7.07 2.08
CA THR A 141 8.93 -5.71 2.08
C THR A 141 9.33 -4.95 3.35
N ALA A 142 9.16 -5.57 4.52
CA ALA A 142 9.53 -4.96 5.80
C ALA A 142 11.05 -4.73 5.92
N ALA A 143 11.86 -5.68 5.49
CA ALA A 143 13.32 -5.55 5.53
C ALA A 143 13.81 -4.44 4.56
N CYS A 144 13.26 -4.35 3.37
CA CYS A 144 13.55 -3.25 2.44
C CYS A 144 13.17 -1.89 3.05
N ALA A 145 12.02 -1.79 3.72
CA ALA A 145 11.60 -0.57 4.40
C ALA A 145 12.62 -0.12 5.46
N GLN A 146 13.12 -1.05 6.29
CA GLN A 146 14.15 -0.77 7.28
C GLN A 146 15.44 -0.26 6.64
N MET A 147 15.85 -0.85 5.53
CA MET A 147 17.05 -0.40 4.80
C MET A 147 16.87 0.99 4.20
N LEU A 148 15.70 1.30 3.64
CA LEU A 148 15.41 2.64 3.12
C LEU A 148 15.41 3.69 4.24
N GLN A 149 14.87 3.37 5.41
CA GLN A 149 14.97 4.23 6.60
C GLN A 149 16.41 4.45 7.05
N TYR A 150 17.25 3.41 7.04
CA TYR A 150 18.66 3.52 7.34
C TYR A 150 19.38 4.54 6.42
N TYR A 151 19.02 4.55 5.13
CA TYR A 151 19.55 5.53 4.17
C TYR A 151 18.80 6.87 4.17
N ASN A 152 17.79 7.04 5.03
CA ASN A 152 16.91 8.21 5.06
C ASN A 152 16.27 8.53 3.69
N LEU A 153 15.80 7.49 3.01
CA LEU A 153 15.16 7.58 1.70
C LEU A 153 13.64 7.30 1.83
N PRO A 154 12.80 8.07 1.14
CA PRO A 154 11.36 7.78 1.11
C PRO A 154 11.12 6.47 0.34
N GLY A 155 10.48 5.51 0.99
CA GLY A 155 10.28 4.17 0.49
C GLY A 155 8.85 3.85 0.09
N GLY A 156 8.71 3.14 -1.03
CA GLY A 156 7.44 2.55 -1.46
C GLY A 156 7.61 1.08 -1.84
N ALA A 157 6.61 0.27 -1.56
CA ALA A 157 6.61 -1.14 -1.94
C ALA A 157 5.20 -1.62 -2.32
N ALA A 158 5.13 -2.71 -3.09
CA ALA A 158 3.88 -3.42 -3.32
C ALA A 158 3.57 -4.32 -2.13
N SER A 159 2.35 -4.24 -1.62
CA SER A 159 1.86 -5.11 -0.54
C SER A 159 0.33 -5.15 -0.54
N GLY A 160 -0.25 -6.21 0.02
CA GLY A 160 -1.70 -6.38 0.01
C GLY A 160 -2.24 -7.09 -1.23
N MET A 161 -1.37 -7.72 -2.00
CA MET A 161 -1.75 -8.65 -3.06
C MET A 161 -2.10 -10.01 -2.47
N ALA A 162 -2.94 -10.78 -3.16
CA ALA A 162 -3.21 -12.17 -2.82
C ALA A 162 -2.83 -13.12 -3.95
N ASP A 163 -2.31 -14.28 -3.59
CA ASP A 163 -2.12 -15.38 -4.54
C ASP A 163 -3.46 -16.08 -4.83
N SER A 164 -4.42 -15.98 -3.92
CA SER A 164 -5.79 -16.39 -4.18
C SER A 164 -6.38 -15.72 -5.43
N LYS A 165 -7.29 -16.43 -6.12
CA LYS A 165 -7.95 -15.97 -7.34
C LYS A 165 -9.33 -15.37 -7.09
N MET A 166 -9.74 -15.32 -5.83
CA MET A 166 -11.07 -14.85 -5.42
C MET A 166 -11.04 -14.24 -4.00
N PRO A 167 -12.04 -13.44 -3.62
CA PRO A 167 -12.16 -12.94 -2.24
C PRO A 167 -12.59 -14.06 -1.29
N ASP A 168 -11.63 -14.76 -0.74
CA ASP A 168 -11.79 -15.89 0.17
C ASP A 168 -10.92 -15.73 1.43
N ALA A 169 -10.89 -16.76 2.28
CA ALA A 169 -10.08 -16.77 3.49
C ALA A 169 -8.57 -16.62 3.18
N GLN A 170 -8.10 -17.21 2.07
CA GLN A 170 -6.71 -17.08 1.63
C GLN A 170 -6.38 -15.63 1.31
N SER A 171 -7.21 -14.96 0.53
CA SER A 171 -6.98 -13.55 0.19
C SER A 171 -6.97 -12.65 1.43
N GLY A 172 -7.81 -12.95 2.41
CA GLY A 172 -7.90 -12.19 3.66
C GLY A 172 -6.62 -12.26 4.48
N TYR A 173 -6.07 -13.47 4.73
CA TYR A 173 -4.86 -13.58 5.55
C TYR A 173 -3.60 -13.12 4.80
N GLU A 174 -3.49 -13.38 3.49
CA GLU A 174 -2.36 -12.93 2.68
C GLU A 174 -2.26 -11.40 2.66
N LYS A 175 -3.35 -10.72 2.34
CA LYS A 175 -3.42 -9.26 2.29
C LYS A 175 -3.24 -8.63 3.67
N GLY A 176 -4.00 -9.09 4.65
CA GLY A 176 -3.98 -8.51 6.00
C GLY A 176 -2.60 -8.60 6.66
N SER A 177 -1.93 -9.76 6.58
CA SER A 177 -0.60 -9.94 7.18
C SER A 177 0.47 -9.08 6.50
N THR A 178 0.52 -9.06 5.17
CA THR A 178 1.52 -8.31 4.42
C THR A 178 1.33 -6.80 4.58
N LEU A 179 0.08 -6.30 4.60
CA LEU A 179 -0.22 -4.88 4.80
C LEU A 179 0.15 -4.37 6.20
N VAL A 180 -0.15 -5.15 7.24
CA VAL A 180 0.25 -4.78 8.60
C VAL A 180 1.77 -4.74 8.72
N MET A 181 2.49 -5.71 8.15
CA MET A 181 3.95 -5.71 8.13
C MET A 181 4.50 -4.49 7.38
N ALA A 182 3.97 -4.17 6.22
CA ALA A 182 4.36 -3.00 5.43
C ALA A 182 4.15 -1.69 6.21
N GLY A 183 2.99 -1.53 6.84
CA GLY A 183 2.68 -0.34 7.61
C GLY A 183 3.54 -0.18 8.86
N LEU A 184 3.70 -1.23 9.66
CA LEU A 184 4.53 -1.22 10.87
C LEU A 184 6.02 -1.07 10.58
N SER A 185 6.49 -1.47 9.41
CA SER A 185 7.88 -1.24 8.99
C SER A 185 8.16 0.20 8.56
N GLY A 186 7.15 1.06 8.51
CA GLY A 186 7.30 2.50 8.26
C GLY A 186 7.47 2.88 6.80
N LEU A 187 6.91 2.11 5.86
CA LEU A 187 6.84 2.52 4.46
C LEU A 187 6.04 3.81 4.29
N ASN A 188 6.53 4.70 3.44
CA ASN A 188 5.86 5.96 3.14
C ASN A 188 4.71 5.77 2.14
N MET A 189 4.78 4.76 1.28
CA MET A 189 3.77 4.46 0.27
C MET A 189 3.64 2.95 0.06
N VAL A 190 2.40 2.46 0.03
CA VAL A 190 2.09 1.06 -0.25
C VAL A 190 1.24 1.01 -1.52
N TYR A 191 1.75 0.32 -2.52
CA TYR A 191 1.08 0.10 -3.79
C TYR A 191 0.36 -1.24 -3.77
N GLU A 192 -0.61 -1.44 -4.67
CA GLU A 192 -1.36 -2.68 -4.87
C GLU A 192 -2.18 -3.10 -3.63
N ALA A 193 -2.43 -2.18 -2.71
CA ALA A 193 -2.98 -2.44 -1.39
C ALA A 193 -4.43 -2.95 -1.39
N ALA A 194 -5.16 -2.85 -2.50
CA ALA A 194 -6.55 -3.26 -2.57
C ALA A 194 -6.94 -3.81 -3.95
N GLY A 195 -7.83 -4.80 -3.97
CA GLY A 195 -8.43 -5.36 -5.17
C GLY A 195 -7.59 -6.41 -5.91
N MET A 196 -6.30 -6.56 -5.60
CA MET A 196 -5.39 -7.43 -6.35
C MET A 196 -5.48 -8.90 -5.94
N HIS A 197 -5.52 -9.77 -6.96
CA HIS A 197 -5.56 -11.22 -6.86
C HIS A 197 -4.60 -11.88 -7.85
N ALA A 198 -4.40 -13.18 -7.72
CA ALA A 198 -3.49 -13.96 -8.57
C ALA A 198 -2.12 -13.27 -8.69
N SER A 199 -1.57 -12.84 -7.56
CA SER A 199 -0.43 -11.95 -7.43
C SER A 199 -0.71 -10.58 -8.06
N LEU A 200 -0.33 -10.32 -9.30
CA LEU A 200 -0.63 -9.06 -10.03
C LEU A 200 -1.54 -9.27 -11.25
N LEU A 201 -2.05 -10.49 -11.47
CA LEU A 201 -2.73 -10.87 -12.73
C LEU A 201 -4.25 -10.70 -12.68
N GLY A 202 -4.83 -10.45 -11.50
CA GLY A 202 -6.27 -10.32 -11.33
C GLY A 202 -6.65 -9.09 -10.50
N PHE A 203 -7.83 -8.54 -10.80
CA PHE A 203 -8.44 -7.45 -10.04
C PHE A 203 -9.93 -7.70 -9.88
N CYS A 204 -10.49 -7.39 -8.72
CA CYS A 204 -11.89 -7.60 -8.42
C CYS A 204 -12.45 -6.41 -7.60
N LEU A 205 -13.57 -5.86 -8.06
CA LEU A 205 -14.18 -4.69 -7.43
C LEU A 205 -14.75 -5.02 -6.04
N GLU A 206 -15.26 -6.23 -5.84
CA GLU A 206 -15.71 -6.70 -4.54
C GLU A 206 -14.56 -6.73 -3.53
N SER A 207 -13.39 -7.21 -3.97
CA SER A 207 -12.19 -7.17 -3.14
C SER A 207 -11.72 -5.75 -2.86
N LEU A 208 -11.85 -4.83 -3.79
CA LEU A 208 -11.52 -3.42 -3.54
C LEU A 208 -12.34 -2.86 -2.36
N ILE A 209 -13.62 -3.21 -2.27
CA ILE A 209 -14.52 -2.79 -1.19
C ILE A 209 -14.14 -3.47 0.13
N ILE A 210 -13.89 -4.79 0.10
CA ILE A 210 -13.46 -5.55 1.29
C ILE A 210 -12.11 -5.06 1.80
N ASP A 211 -11.17 -4.85 0.90
CA ASP A 211 -9.81 -4.43 1.23
C ASP A 211 -9.78 -3.01 1.80
N ASN A 212 -10.68 -2.12 1.36
CA ASN A 212 -10.82 -0.80 1.97
C ASN A 212 -11.21 -0.88 3.46
N ASP A 213 -12.12 -1.79 3.80
CA ASP A 213 -12.52 -2.05 5.20
C ASP A 213 -11.35 -2.66 6.01
N MET A 214 -10.64 -3.62 5.42
CA MET A 214 -9.44 -4.22 6.01
C MET A 214 -8.32 -3.21 6.22
N LEU A 215 -8.08 -2.31 5.27
CA LEU A 215 -7.08 -1.25 5.38
C LEU A 215 -7.35 -0.32 6.57
N GLY A 216 -8.61 -0.05 6.89
CA GLY A 216 -8.98 0.67 8.10
C GLY A 216 -8.43 0.00 9.36
N GLN A 217 -8.54 -1.35 9.45
CA GLN A 217 -7.99 -2.13 10.57
C GLN A 217 -6.45 -2.12 10.58
N CYS A 218 -5.82 -2.27 9.42
CA CYS A 218 -4.36 -2.19 9.30
C CYS A 218 -3.84 -0.82 9.76
N LEU A 219 -4.46 0.26 9.32
CA LEU A 219 -4.10 1.63 9.71
C LEU A 219 -4.30 1.88 11.21
N ARG A 220 -5.31 1.24 11.83
CA ARG A 220 -5.49 1.29 13.28
C ARG A 220 -4.30 0.65 14.01
N CYS A 221 -3.79 -0.47 13.50
CA CYS A 221 -2.58 -1.11 14.06
C CYS A 221 -1.35 -0.21 13.90
N VAL A 222 -1.18 0.42 12.75
CA VAL A 222 -0.05 1.32 12.45
C VAL A 222 -0.07 2.57 13.33
N ARG A 223 -1.26 3.09 13.67
CA ARG A 223 -1.41 4.23 14.57
C ARG A 223 -0.82 3.96 15.96
N GLY A 224 -0.78 2.71 16.39
CA GLY A 224 -0.23 2.31 17.68
C GLY A 224 -1.10 2.70 18.88
N ILE A 225 -0.47 2.80 20.03
CA ILE A 225 -1.11 3.12 21.32
C ILE A 225 -0.43 4.36 21.89
N GLU A 226 -1.21 5.39 22.17
CA GLU A 226 -0.74 6.54 22.90
C GLU A 226 -0.63 6.20 24.39
N VAL A 227 0.53 6.47 24.99
CA VAL A 227 0.80 6.18 26.41
C VAL A 227 1.14 7.45 27.15
N ASN A 228 0.21 7.88 28.00
CA ASN A 228 0.37 9.01 28.92
C ASN A 228 -0.53 8.83 30.16
N ASP A 229 -0.47 9.73 31.12
CA ASP A 229 -1.24 9.62 32.36
C ASP A 229 -2.77 9.58 32.12
N GLN A 230 -3.25 10.24 31.09
CA GLN A 230 -4.68 10.25 30.75
C GLN A 230 -5.11 8.91 30.12
N THR A 231 -4.29 8.37 29.19
CA THR A 231 -4.59 7.12 28.50
C THR A 231 -4.39 5.89 29.39
N ILE A 232 -3.47 5.93 30.37
CA ILE A 232 -3.34 4.89 31.40
C ILE A 232 -4.58 4.86 32.29
N GLY A 233 -5.19 6.00 32.58
CA GLY A 233 -6.52 6.09 33.19
C GLY A 233 -6.63 5.56 34.63
N ILE A 234 -5.63 5.74 35.46
CA ILE A 234 -5.65 5.27 36.88
C ILE A 234 -6.87 5.78 37.64
N GLN A 235 -7.26 7.05 37.41
CA GLN A 235 -8.46 7.59 38.10
C GLN A 235 -9.72 6.91 37.60
N VAL A 236 -9.84 6.68 36.30
CA VAL A 236 -10.96 5.95 35.70
C VAL A 236 -11.12 4.54 36.30
N MET A 237 -9.99 3.84 36.52
CA MET A 237 -9.99 2.54 37.17
C MET A 237 -10.50 2.63 38.62
N LYS A 238 -10.11 3.67 39.37
CA LYS A 238 -10.60 3.88 40.73
C LYS A 238 -12.10 4.18 40.76
N ASP A 239 -12.57 5.05 39.86
CA ASP A 239 -13.97 5.46 39.79
C ASP A 239 -14.90 4.28 39.48
N VAL A 240 -14.44 3.35 38.66
CA VAL A 240 -15.21 2.15 38.28
C VAL A 240 -15.11 1.04 39.33
N CYS A 241 -13.92 0.76 39.86
CA CYS A 241 -13.65 -0.42 40.67
C CYS A 241 -13.83 -0.20 42.17
N MET A 242 -13.64 1.07 42.67
CA MET A 242 -13.66 1.37 44.10
C MET A 242 -14.99 2.01 44.52
N GLY A 243 -16.07 1.18 44.52
CA GLY A 243 -17.41 1.64 44.86
C GLY A 243 -18.23 2.18 43.70
N GLY A 244 -17.71 2.07 42.49
CA GLY A 244 -18.40 2.40 41.25
C GLY A 244 -19.18 1.24 40.64
N PRO A 245 -19.63 1.38 39.38
CA PRO A 245 -20.57 0.45 38.74
C PRO A 245 -19.95 -0.91 38.37
N GLY A 246 -18.63 -1.10 38.48
CA GLY A 246 -17.95 -2.34 38.13
C GLY A 246 -17.81 -2.64 36.62
N HIS A 247 -18.16 -1.68 35.76
CA HIS A 247 -17.96 -1.74 34.31
C HIS A 247 -17.72 -0.36 33.73
N TYR A 248 -17.00 -0.31 32.58
CA TYR A 248 -16.57 0.95 31.95
C TYR A 248 -17.53 1.50 30.88
N LEU A 249 -18.56 0.73 30.46
CA LEU A 249 -19.40 1.07 29.30
C LEU A 249 -20.05 2.44 29.36
N GLY A 250 -20.48 2.87 30.52
CA GLY A 250 -21.12 4.18 30.73
C GLY A 250 -20.18 5.28 31.22
N HIS A 251 -18.89 5.01 31.31
CA HIS A 251 -17.92 6.00 31.79
C HIS A 251 -17.64 7.06 30.72
N ASP A 252 -17.50 8.32 31.13
CA ASP A 252 -17.26 9.45 30.19
C ASP A 252 -16.02 9.22 29.29
N GLN A 253 -14.95 8.61 29.82
CA GLN A 253 -13.78 8.25 29.01
C GLN A 253 -14.15 7.27 27.88
N THR A 254 -14.96 6.26 28.17
CA THR A 254 -15.40 5.28 27.14
C THR A 254 -16.20 5.97 26.05
N ILE A 255 -17.16 6.81 26.45
CA ILE A 255 -18.00 7.58 25.52
C ILE A 255 -17.17 8.53 24.67
N GLY A 256 -16.21 9.23 25.28
CA GLY A 256 -15.32 10.17 24.58
C GLY A 256 -14.36 9.49 23.60
N LEU A 257 -13.86 8.29 23.93
CA LEU A 257 -12.88 7.59 23.13
C LEU A 257 -13.47 6.63 22.08
N MET A 258 -14.75 6.26 22.20
CA MET A 258 -15.37 5.29 21.31
C MET A 258 -15.28 5.65 19.82
N GLN A 259 -15.21 6.93 19.46
CA GLN A 259 -15.10 7.40 18.08
C GLN A 259 -13.65 7.65 17.62
N THR A 260 -12.71 7.70 18.53
CA THR A 260 -11.32 8.03 18.23
C THR A 260 -10.36 6.86 18.41
N GLU A 261 -10.58 6.01 19.41
CA GLU A 261 -9.73 4.85 19.70
C GLU A 261 -10.16 3.58 18.96
N TYR A 262 -11.44 3.46 18.65
CA TYR A 262 -12.01 2.28 18.02
C TYR A 262 -12.35 2.55 16.55
N ILE A 263 -12.32 1.52 15.74
CA ILE A 263 -12.82 1.55 14.38
C ILE A 263 -14.10 0.70 14.26
N TYR A 264 -15.00 1.18 13.43
CA TYR A 264 -16.26 0.51 13.12
C TYR A 264 -16.24 0.16 11.64
N PRO A 265 -15.99 -1.12 11.30
CA PRO A 265 -15.98 -1.54 9.91
C PRO A 265 -17.36 -1.39 9.28
N GLU A 266 -17.40 -1.07 7.99
CA GLU A 266 -18.67 -0.93 7.26
C GLU A 266 -19.21 -2.28 6.77
N LEU A 267 -18.33 -3.26 6.52
CA LEU A 267 -18.68 -4.56 5.96
C LEU A 267 -18.48 -5.71 6.93
N SER A 268 -17.40 -5.65 7.72
CA SER A 268 -17.06 -6.73 8.65
C SER A 268 -18.05 -6.78 9.80
N ASP A 269 -18.77 -7.89 9.90
CA ASP A 269 -19.78 -8.12 10.94
C ASP A 269 -19.15 -8.20 12.33
N ARG A 270 -19.75 -7.52 13.30
CA ARG A 270 -19.42 -7.54 14.74
C ARG A 270 -20.65 -7.70 15.60
N SER A 271 -21.78 -8.09 15.04
CA SER A 271 -22.99 -8.39 15.78
C SER A 271 -22.82 -9.63 16.66
N SER A 272 -23.68 -9.77 17.66
CA SER A 272 -23.74 -11.02 18.44
C SER A 272 -24.21 -12.19 17.55
N PRO A 273 -23.89 -13.45 17.89
CA PRO A 273 -24.36 -14.60 17.11
C PRO A 273 -25.86 -14.62 16.88
N LYS A 274 -26.63 -14.20 17.87
CA LYS A 274 -28.10 -14.14 17.77
C LYS A 274 -28.54 -13.08 16.77
N GLU A 275 -27.99 -11.86 16.86
CA GLU A 275 -28.29 -10.78 15.91
C GLU A 275 -27.87 -11.14 14.48
N TRP A 276 -26.71 -11.80 14.32
CA TRP A 276 -26.25 -12.26 13.02
C TRP A 276 -27.20 -13.27 12.38
N GLU A 277 -27.79 -14.19 13.20
CA GLU A 277 -28.83 -15.11 12.73
C GLU A 277 -30.12 -14.37 12.35
N GLU A 278 -30.56 -13.42 13.17
CA GLU A 278 -31.76 -12.61 12.92
C GLU A 278 -31.59 -11.74 11.67
N LEU A 279 -30.37 -11.25 11.36
CA LEU A 279 -30.02 -10.52 10.15
C LEU A 279 -29.92 -11.41 8.91
N GLY A 280 -30.16 -12.71 9.02
CA GLY A 280 -30.12 -13.65 7.90
C GLY A 280 -28.73 -14.14 7.54
N LYS A 281 -27.80 -14.15 8.51
CA LYS A 281 -26.42 -14.65 8.36
C LYS A 281 -25.65 -13.95 7.24
N PRO A 282 -25.47 -12.62 7.32
CA PRO A 282 -24.80 -11.86 6.27
C PRO A 282 -23.39 -12.43 5.97
N ASN A 283 -23.05 -12.43 4.71
CA ASN A 283 -21.76 -12.88 4.20
C ASN A 283 -20.99 -11.70 3.65
N LEU A 284 -19.73 -11.54 4.06
CA LEU A 284 -18.87 -10.41 3.71
C LEU A 284 -18.82 -10.14 2.20
N VAL A 285 -18.67 -11.18 1.37
CA VAL A 285 -18.58 -11.03 -0.09
C VAL A 285 -19.93 -10.57 -0.67
N ALA A 286 -21.04 -11.12 -0.17
CA ALA A 286 -22.36 -10.71 -0.60
C ALA A 286 -22.65 -9.23 -0.26
N GLU A 287 -22.25 -8.77 0.91
CA GLU A 287 -22.38 -7.36 1.30
C GLU A 287 -21.48 -6.45 0.43
N ALA A 288 -20.26 -6.87 0.12
CA ALA A 288 -19.38 -6.15 -0.79
C ALA A 288 -19.98 -6.02 -2.20
N VAL A 289 -20.66 -7.07 -2.72
CA VAL A 289 -21.38 -7.01 -4.00
C VAL A 289 -22.51 -5.97 -3.94
N LYS A 290 -23.27 -5.94 -2.87
CA LYS A 290 -24.34 -4.94 -2.69
C LYS A 290 -23.76 -3.52 -2.68
N ARG A 291 -22.71 -3.29 -1.87
CA ARG A 291 -22.08 -1.98 -1.75
C ARG A 291 -21.46 -1.52 -3.08
N LYS A 292 -20.78 -2.43 -3.79
CA LYS A 292 -20.26 -2.17 -5.13
C LYS A 292 -21.36 -1.71 -6.08
N ASN A 293 -22.48 -2.44 -6.15
CA ASN A 293 -23.59 -2.12 -7.04
C ASN A 293 -24.22 -0.76 -6.70
N GLN A 294 -24.32 -0.44 -5.41
CA GLN A 294 -24.79 0.87 -4.97
C GLN A 294 -23.88 1.98 -5.49
N ILE A 295 -22.56 1.90 -5.27
CA ILE A 295 -21.58 2.90 -5.72
C ILE A 295 -21.61 3.08 -7.25
N LEU A 296 -21.75 1.98 -8.00
CA LEU A 296 -21.79 2.05 -9.46
C LEU A 296 -23.11 2.65 -10.01
N SER A 297 -24.15 2.75 -9.18
CA SER A 297 -25.43 3.36 -9.56
C SER A 297 -25.51 4.87 -9.26
N GLU A 298 -24.62 5.39 -8.43
CA GLU A 298 -24.43 6.81 -8.12
C GLU A 298 -23.63 7.54 -9.23
#